data_afe87521f09d5d170180a3a6af2f506b
#
_entry.id   afe87521f09d5d170180a3a6af2f506b
#
_cell.length_a   1.000
_cell.length_b   1.000
_cell.length_c   1.000
_cell.angle_alpha   90.00
_cell.angle_beta   90.00
_cell.angle_gamma   90.00
#
_symmetry.space_group_name_H-M   'P 1'
#
loop_
_entity.id
_entity.type
_entity.pdbx_description
1 polymer ?
#
loop_
_entity_poly.entity_id
_entity_poly.type
_entity_poly.pdbx_seq_one_letter_code
_entity_poly.pdbx_strand_id
1 'polypeptide(L)'
;ILVRLFNDKLSIKCKIIIMSLCFLLSLVLGVYSSIFFGHALPEKYTMNFLFTGLPFFLLGELLSNVYERKNRWMRNQRFLLACSLISLLLMIFEWKIVHSRYPDGPQNIYVFTIISSVTVFLYFMSCKGNCILGLIGKDHSSTIYVVHMMVYMTISIATNVLGVNYLFSVIAPIIVFGVSLTYSIIWQRAKRFALRRIP
;
A
#
# COMPACT_ATOMS: atom_id res chain seq x y z
N ILE A 1 2.53 -15.93 -7.61
CA ILE A 1 3.39 -16.85 -8.38
C ILE A 1 4.34 -16.06 -9.28
N LEU A 2 3.87 -15.14 -10.16
CA LEU A 2 4.73 -14.32 -11.04
C LEU A 2 5.79 -13.53 -10.27
N VAL A 3 5.44 -12.88 -9.16
CA VAL A 3 6.37 -12.11 -8.34
C VAL A 3 7.47 -12.99 -7.72
N ARG A 4 7.14 -14.20 -7.29
CA ARG A 4 8.15 -15.15 -6.78
C ARG A 4 9.12 -15.61 -7.87
N LEU A 5 8.62 -15.90 -9.08
CA LEU A 5 9.46 -16.30 -10.22
C LEU A 5 10.43 -15.19 -10.65
N PHE A 6 10.01 -13.92 -10.55
CA PHE A 6 10.91 -12.79 -10.80
C PHE A 6 11.89 -12.55 -9.65
N ASN A 7 11.47 -12.84 -8.42
CA ASN A 7 12.25 -12.51 -7.23
C ASN A 7 13.56 -13.30 -7.12
N ASP A 8 13.53 -14.59 -7.43
CA ASP A 8 14.69 -15.47 -7.27
C ASP A 8 15.76 -15.25 -8.36
N LYS A 9 15.41 -14.58 -9.47
CA LYS A 9 16.33 -14.36 -10.61
C LYS A 9 16.90 -12.93 -10.70
N LEU A 10 16.31 -11.96 -10.01
CA LEU A 10 16.73 -10.55 -10.11
C LEU A 10 17.75 -10.21 -9.02
N SER A 11 18.86 -9.60 -9.46
CA SER A 11 19.84 -9.05 -8.50
C SER A 11 19.22 -7.90 -7.69
N ILE A 12 19.73 -7.67 -6.47
CA ILE A 12 19.27 -6.56 -5.61
C ILE A 12 19.38 -5.22 -6.34
N LYS A 13 20.44 -5.02 -7.14
CA LYS A 13 20.62 -3.81 -7.93
C LYS A 13 19.50 -3.61 -8.95
N CYS A 14 19.13 -4.66 -9.67
CA CYS A 14 18.01 -4.60 -10.63
C CYS A 14 16.68 -4.29 -9.92
N LYS A 15 16.42 -4.88 -8.75
CA LYS A 15 15.21 -4.59 -7.96
C LYS A 15 15.14 -3.11 -7.55
N ILE A 16 16.25 -2.54 -7.09
CA ILE A 16 16.33 -1.11 -6.73
C ILE A 16 16.07 -0.23 -7.95
N ILE A 17 16.67 -0.53 -9.10
CA ILE A 17 16.49 0.25 -10.33
C ILE A 17 15.04 0.20 -10.79
N ILE A 18 14.44 -0.99 -10.87
CA ILE A 18 13.04 -1.16 -11.29
C ILE A 18 12.11 -0.41 -10.32
N MET A 19 12.29 -0.59 -9.01
CA MET A 19 11.50 0.07 -7.98
C MET A 19 11.59 1.60 -8.12
N SER A 20 12.80 2.14 -8.23
CA SER A 20 13.02 3.59 -8.33
C SER A 20 12.43 4.16 -9.62
N LEU A 21 12.58 3.46 -10.74
CA LEU A 21 12.00 3.86 -12.03
C LEU A 21 10.47 3.85 -11.96
N CYS A 22 9.86 2.81 -11.39
CA CYS A 22 8.41 2.74 -11.24
C CYS A 22 7.87 3.84 -10.34
N PHE A 23 8.53 4.15 -9.21
CA PHE A 23 8.14 5.27 -8.35
C PHE A 23 8.29 6.62 -9.07
N LEU A 24 9.40 6.84 -9.76
CA LEU A 24 9.61 8.07 -10.52
C LEU A 24 8.51 8.27 -11.56
N LEU A 25 8.21 7.24 -12.36
CA LEU A 25 7.15 7.28 -13.35
C LEU A 25 5.78 7.49 -12.70
N SER A 26 5.51 6.82 -11.59
CA SER A 26 4.25 7.00 -10.85
C SER A 26 4.08 8.42 -10.32
N LEU A 27 5.13 9.07 -9.85
CA LEU A 27 5.11 10.46 -9.40
C LEU A 27 4.92 11.43 -10.58
N VAL A 28 5.72 11.30 -11.63
CA VAL A 28 5.70 12.21 -12.78
C VAL A 28 4.40 12.12 -13.57
N LEU A 29 3.93 10.90 -13.84
CA LEU A 29 2.68 10.66 -14.58
C LEU A 29 1.43 10.77 -13.69
N GLY A 30 1.59 10.68 -12.35
CA GLY A 30 0.53 10.79 -11.37
C GLY A 30 0.34 12.21 -10.87
N VAL A 31 0.55 12.39 -9.58
CA VAL A 31 0.27 13.65 -8.85
C VAL A 31 0.95 14.87 -9.47
N TYR A 32 2.16 14.72 -9.99
CA TYR A 32 2.92 15.82 -10.56
C TYR A 32 2.70 16.00 -12.08
N SER A 33 1.81 15.22 -12.71
CA SER A 33 1.54 15.35 -14.15
C SER A 33 1.10 16.75 -14.55
N SER A 34 0.26 17.38 -13.74
CA SER A 34 -0.19 18.77 -13.97
C SER A 34 0.95 19.78 -13.93
N ILE A 35 2.01 19.52 -13.16
CA ILE A 35 3.19 20.38 -13.08
C ILE A 35 4.08 20.20 -14.30
N PHE A 36 4.31 18.95 -14.73
CA PHE A 36 5.22 18.65 -15.83
C PHE A 36 4.59 18.83 -17.22
N PHE A 37 3.30 18.49 -17.36
CA PHE A 37 2.62 18.46 -18.65
C PHE A 37 1.57 19.58 -18.81
N GLY A 38 1.32 20.37 -17.77
CA GLY A 38 0.28 21.42 -17.76
C GLY A 38 -1.15 20.91 -17.70
N HIS A 39 -1.35 19.59 -17.66
CA HIS A 39 -2.66 18.96 -17.53
C HIS A 39 -2.59 17.67 -16.69
N ALA A 40 -3.70 17.36 -16.03
CA ALA A 40 -3.82 16.13 -15.26
C ALA A 40 -3.98 14.92 -16.19
N LEU A 41 -3.18 13.88 -15.96
CA LEU A 41 -3.34 12.60 -16.63
C LEU A 41 -4.37 11.74 -15.89
N PRO A 42 -5.19 10.94 -16.60
CA PRO A 42 -6.16 10.06 -15.96
C PRO A 42 -5.49 9.06 -15.00
N GLU A 43 -6.05 8.92 -13.80
CA GLU A 43 -5.54 8.04 -12.72
C GLU A 43 -5.34 6.58 -13.16
N LYS A 44 -6.16 6.09 -14.10
CA LYS A 44 -6.06 4.73 -14.64
C LYS A 44 -4.68 4.37 -15.20
N TYR A 45 -3.90 5.36 -15.62
CA TYR A 45 -2.55 5.12 -16.17
C TYR A 45 -1.50 4.92 -15.07
N THR A 46 -1.72 5.45 -13.88
CA THR A 46 -0.77 5.41 -12.77
C THR A 46 -1.23 4.54 -11.61
N MET A 47 -2.54 4.45 -11.36
CA MET A 47 -3.13 3.56 -10.35
C MET A 47 -3.27 2.12 -10.87
N ASN A 48 -2.16 1.46 -11.09
CA ASN A 48 -2.15 0.06 -11.51
C ASN A 48 -1.07 -0.73 -10.75
N PHE A 49 -1.11 -2.03 -10.88
CA PHE A 49 -0.15 -2.90 -10.19
C PHE A 49 1.30 -2.58 -10.52
N LEU A 50 1.61 -2.21 -11.77
CA LEU A 50 2.97 -1.97 -12.22
C LEU A 50 3.59 -0.74 -11.55
N PHE A 51 2.85 0.38 -11.50
CA PHE A 51 3.37 1.66 -10.98
C PHE A 51 3.12 1.86 -9.49
N THR A 52 2.16 1.13 -8.91
CA THR A 52 1.81 1.26 -7.49
C THR A 52 2.13 -0.02 -6.71
N GLY A 53 1.62 -1.16 -7.12
CA GLY A 53 1.75 -2.40 -6.37
C GLY A 53 3.17 -2.96 -6.37
N LEU A 54 3.78 -3.08 -7.53
CA LEU A 54 5.11 -3.65 -7.70
C LEU A 54 6.21 -2.89 -6.94
N PRO A 55 6.32 -1.54 -7.05
CA PRO A 55 7.37 -0.83 -6.34
C PRO A 55 7.21 -0.89 -4.82
N PHE A 56 6.00 -0.84 -4.26
CA PHE A 56 5.80 -1.01 -2.82
C PHE A 56 6.08 -2.45 -2.36
N PHE A 57 5.79 -3.45 -3.19
CA PHE A 57 6.16 -4.83 -2.90
C PHE A 57 7.69 -5.00 -2.84
N LEU A 58 8.41 -4.51 -3.85
CA LEU A 58 9.88 -4.56 -3.88
C LEU A 58 10.50 -3.78 -2.72
N LEU A 59 9.91 -2.61 -2.38
CA LEU A 59 10.32 -1.80 -1.24
C LEU A 59 10.20 -2.59 0.07
N GLY A 60 9.07 -3.25 0.31
CA GLY A 60 8.85 -4.06 1.50
C GLY A 60 9.84 -5.21 1.63
N GLU A 61 10.14 -5.90 0.52
CA GLU A 61 11.14 -6.96 0.47
C GLU A 61 12.56 -6.43 0.79
N LEU A 62 12.96 -5.33 0.14
CA LEU A 62 14.27 -4.73 0.38
C LEU A 62 14.43 -4.26 1.83
N LEU A 63 13.38 -3.64 2.40
CA LEU A 63 13.39 -3.20 3.80
C LEU A 63 13.47 -4.37 4.76
N SER A 64 12.77 -5.48 4.50
CA SER A 64 12.86 -6.70 5.30
C SER A 64 14.29 -7.24 5.34
N ASN A 65 14.92 -7.36 4.16
CA ASN A 65 16.31 -7.84 4.05
C ASN A 65 17.33 -6.92 4.76
N VAL A 66 17.11 -5.60 4.69
CA VAL A 66 17.97 -4.62 5.37
C VAL A 66 17.76 -4.66 6.89
N TYR A 67 16.51 -4.81 7.34
CA TYR A 67 16.15 -4.90 8.76
C TYR A 67 16.78 -6.14 9.43
N GLU A 68 16.82 -7.28 8.75
CA GLU A 68 17.45 -8.51 9.23
C GLU A 68 18.95 -8.36 9.45
N ARG A 69 19.63 -7.48 8.71
CA ARG A 69 21.08 -7.19 8.85
C ARG A 69 21.46 -6.46 10.14
N LYS A 70 20.55 -6.31 11.09
CA LYS A 70 20.78 -5.82 12.46
C LYS A 70 21.27 -4.37 12.61
N ASN A 71 20.89 -3.47 11.76
CA ASN A 71 21.26 -2.07 11.89
C ASN A 71 20.63 -1.44 13.16
N ARG A 72 21.45 -0.90 14.05
CA ARG A 72 21.04 -0.37 15.37
C ARG A 72 19.96 0.74 15.27
N TRP A 73 20.03 1.54 14.25
CA TRP A 73 19.09 2.63 13.96
C TRP A 73 17.66 2.14 13.73
N MET A 74 17.52 1.02 13.02
CA MET A 74 16.22 0.44 12.64
C MET A 74 15.53 -0.27 13.80
N ARG A 75 16.15 -0.29 14.98
CA ARG A 75 15.61 -0.91 16.20
C ARG A 75 15.15 0.10 17.23
N ASN A 76 15.43 1.37 17.04
CA ASN A 76 14.98 2.43 17.96
C ASN A 76 13.54 2.80 17.64
N GLN A 77 12.59 2.19 18.35
CA GLN A 77 11.16 2.40 18.15
C GLN A 77 10.75 3.86 18.31
N ARG A 78 11.31 4.58 19.30
CA ARG A 78 10.98 6.00 19.53
C ARG A 78 11.40 6.87 18.35
N PHE A 79 12.59 6.62 17.82
CA PHE A 79 13.10 7.32 16.65
C PHE A 79 12.23 7.04 15.41
N LEU A 80 11.91 5.77 15.15
CA LEU A 80 11.07 5.38 14.03
C LEU A 80 9.65 5.93 14.13
N LEU A 81 9.09 5.97 15.35
CA LEU A 81 7.79 6.59 15.60
C LEU A 81 7.82 8.09 15.27
N ALA A 82 8.84 8.80 15.76
CA ALA A 82 9.00 10.23 15.47
C ALA A 82 9.14 10.47 13.94
N CYS A 83 9.97 9.68 13.26
CA CYS A 83 10.12 9.76 11.80
C CYS A 83 8.80 9.47 11.08
N SER A 84 8.01 8.50 11.54
CA SER A 84 6.70 8.18 10.96
C SER A 84 5.73 9.34 11.11
N LEU A 85 5.64 9.93 12.30
CA LEU A 85 4.75 11.06 12.55
C LEU A 85 5.15 12.29 11.72
N ILE A 86 6.45 12.60 11.67
CA ILE A 86 6.97 13.72 10.86
C ILE A 86 6.68 13.47 9.37
N SER A 87 6.94 12.28 8.86
CA SER A 87 6.70 11.97 7.44
C SER A 87 5.21 12.01 7.07
N LEU A 88 4.32 11.61 7.98
CA LEU A 88 2.87 11.73 7.79
C LEU A 88 2.43 13.20 7.76
N LEU A 89 2.97 14.04 8.65
CA LEU A 89 2.68 15.48 8.64
C LEU A 89 3.17 16.12 7.34
N LEU A 90 4.38 15.79 6.89
CA LEU A 90 4.93 16.28 5.62
C LEU A 90 4.11 15.81 4.41
N MET A 91 3.57 14.60 4.44
CA MET A 91 2.66 14.10 3.41
C MET A 91 1.36 14.92 3.34
N ILE A 92 0.77 15.25 4.49
CA ILE A 92 -0.43 16.10 4.55
C ILE A 92 -0.12 17.51 4.02
N PHE A 93 1.06 18.05 4.36
CA PHE A 93 1.49 19.35 3.90
C PHE A 93 1.73 19.37 2.39
N GLU A 94 2.40 18.35 1.85
CA GLU A 94 2.61 18.15 0.41
C GLU A 94 1.26 18.07 -0.33
N TRP A 95 0.34 17.24 0.17
CA TRP A 95 -1.01 17.15 -0.37
C TRP A 95 -1.71 18.51 -0.42
N LYS A 96 -1.67 19.27 0.67
CA LYS A 96 -2.29 20.59 0.74
C LYS A 96 -1.72 21.57 -0.28
N ILE A 97 -0.39 21.59 -0.47
CA ILE A 97 0.27 22.46 -1.44
C ILE A 97 -0.13 22.06 -2.88
N VAL A 98 -0.04 20.79 -3.22
CA VAL A 98 -0.34 20.33 -4.57
C VAL A 98 -1.81 20.51 -4.88
N HIS A 99 -2.71 20.12 -3.97
CA HIS A 99 -4.14 20.25 -4.17
C HIS A 99 -4.61 21.72 -4.27
N SER A 100 -4.00 22.64 -3.53
CA SER A 100 -4.33 24.08 -3.63
C SER A 100 -3.99 24.67 -5.00
N ARG A 101 -2.98 24.13 -5.68
CA ARG A 101 -2.57 24.60 -7.01
C ARG A 101 -3.24 23.85 -8.16
N TYR A 102 -3.54 22.58 -7.96
CA TYR A 102 -4.06 21.65 -8.97
C TYR A 102 -5.19 20.81 -8.37
N PRO A 103 -6.37 21.41 -8.09
CA PRO A 103 -7.46 20.71 -7.43
C PRO A 103 -8.01 19.53 -8.23
N ASP A 104 -7.96 19.61 -9.55
CA ASP A 104 -8.42 18.55 -10.47
C ASP A 104 -7.32 17.52 -10.80
N GLY A 105 -6.15 17.66 -10.19
CA GLY A 105 -5.02 16.73 -10.40
C GLY A 105 -5.27 15.37 -9.73
N PRO A 106 -4.67 14.29 -10.27
CA PRO A 106 -4.76 12.96 -9.66
C PRO A 106 -4.13 12.95 -8.27
N GLN A 107 -4.82 12.36 -7.30
CA GLN A 107 -4.38 12.31 -5.90
C GLN A 107 -3.84 10.93 -5.54
N ASN A 108 -2.79 10.48 -6.23
CA ASN A 108 -2.30 9.11 -6.11
C ASN A 108 -1.19 8.97 -5.05
N ILE A 109 0.07 9.03 -5.49
CA ILE A 109 1.25 8.83 -4.66
C ILE A 109 2.05 10.13 -4.61
N TYR A 110 2.26 10.63 -3.40
CA TYR A 110 3.13 11.78 -3.11
C TYR A 110 4.54 11.30 -2.75
N VAL A 111 5.54 12.17 -2.80
CA VAL A 111 6.90 11.82 -2.38
C VAL A 111 6.91 11.40 -0.93
N PHE A 112 6.25 12.16 -0.06
CA PHE A 112 6.18 11.81 1.36
C PHE A 112 5.31 10.59 1.66
N THR A 113 4.45 10.13 0.74
CA THR A 113 3.77 8.83 0.86
C THR A 113 4.77 7.68 0.84
N ILE A 114 5.77 7.74 -0.04
CA ILE A 114 6.82 6.72 -0.12
C ILE A 114 7.66 6.73 1.16
N ILE A 115 8.08 7.91 1.61
CA ILE A 115 8.88 8.06 2.84
C ILE A 115 8.11 7.60 4.07
N SER A 116 6.82 7.98 4.20
CA SER A 116 5.97 7.54 5.31
C SER A 116 5.76 6.04 5.31
N SER A 117 5.59 5.42 4.14
CA SER A 117 5.48 3.97 4.01
C SER A 117 6.72 3.25 4.53
N VAL A 118 7.92 3.76 4.20
CA VAL A 118 9.20 3.22 4.71
C VAL A 118 9.27 3.33 6.24
N THR A 119 9.02 4.51 6.78
CA THR A 119 9.17 4.76 8.22
C THR A 119 8.14 4.01 9.04
N VAL A 120 6.89 3.97 8.61
CA VAL A 120 5.79 3.23 9.24
C VAL A 120 6.07 1.72 9.19
N PHE A 121 6.51 1.19 8.05
CA PHE A 121 6.86 -0.22 7.91
C PHE A 121 7.99 -0.62 8.87
N LEU A 122 9.08 0.15 8.91
CA LEU A 122 10.20 -0.09 9.83
C LEU A 122 9.77 0.02 11.30
N TYR A 123 8.90 0.98 11.63
CA TYR A 123 8.34 1.11 12.97
C TYR A 123 7.60 -0.17 13.38
N PHE A 124 6.68 -0.65 12.56
CA PHE A 124 5.94 -1.89 12.86
C PHE A 124 6.84 -3.12 12.93
N MET A 125 7.87 -3.21 12.09
CA MET A 125 8.85 -4.29 12.18
C MET A 125 9.66 -4.22 13.49
N SER A 126 9.89 -3.04 14.04
CA SER A 126 10.62 -2.87 15.30
C SER A 126 9.77 -3.18 16.55
N CYS A 127 8.43 -3.21 16.40
CA CYS A 127 7.53 -3.53 17.50
C CYS A 127 7.63 -5.03 17.86
N LYS A 128 8.14 -5.29 19.05
CA LYS A 128 8.24 -6.65 19.62
C LYS A 128 6.93 -7.00 20.33
N GLY A 129 5.96 -7.48 19.63
CA GLY A 129 4.72 -7.89 20.28
C GLY A 129 3.85 -8.72 19.35
N ASN A 130 3.14 -9.70 19.90
CA ASN A 130 2.08 -10.41 19.20
C ASN A 130 0.86 -9.50 19.11
N CYS A 131 0.93 -8.47 18.27
CA CYS A 131 -0.21 -7.61 18.00
C CYS A 131 -1.20 -8.38 17.10
N ILE A 132 -2.48 -8.28 17.41
CA ILE A 132 -3.56 -8.86 16.59
C ILE A 132 -3.42 -8.40 15.12
N LEU A 133 -3.06 -7.14 14.90
CA LEU A 133 -2.78 -6.61 13.56
C LEU A 133 -1.60 -7.30 12.87
N GLY A 134 -0.58 -7.70 13.62
CA GLY A 134 0.55 -8.45 13.08
C GLY A 134 0.17 -9.86 12.64
N LEU A 135 -0.69 -10.54 13.40
CA LEU A 135 -1.24 -11.85 13.02
C LEU A 135 -2.14 -11.73 11.78
N ILE A 136 -3.02 -10.74 11.74
CA ILE A 136 -3.85 -10.45 10.57
C ILE A 136 -2.97 -10.16 9.34
N GLY A 137 -1.94 -9.33 9.51
CA GLY A 137 -1.01 -9.00 8.43
C GLY A 137 -0.29 -10.24 7.88
N LYS A 138 0.21 -11.10 8.76
CA LYS A 138 0.93 -12.30 8.36
C LYS A 138 0.07 -13.30 7.56
N ASP A 139 -1.14 -13.55 8.06
CA ASP A 139 -1.97 -14.63 7.53
C ASP A 139 -2.96 -14.17 6.46
N HIS A 140 -3.40 -12.91 6.50
CA HIS A 140 -4.53 -12.43 5.70
C HIS A 140 -4.20 -11.32 4.70
N SER A 141 -3.02 -10.64 4.81
CA SER A 141 -2.72 -9.45 4.01
C SER A 141 -2.81 -9.66 2.50
N SER A 142 -2.29 -10.78 1.98
CA SER A 142 -2.33 -11.04 0.54
C SER A 142 -3.76 -11.23 0.02
N THR A 143 -4.61 -11.90 0.79
CA THR A 143 -6.02 -12.11 0.41
C THR A 143 -6.80 -10.80 0.52
N ILE A 144 -6.58 -10.02 1.59
CA ILE A 144 -7.18 -8.69 1.76
C ILE A 144 -6.78 -7.80 0.59
N TYR A 145 -5.49 -7.77 0.23
CA TYR A 145 -4.98 -6.95 -0.88
C TYR A 145 -5.64 -7.29 -2.23
N VAL A 146 -5.88 -8.57 -2.52
CA VAL A 146 -6.53 -8.97 -3.77
C VAL A 146 -8.02 -8.65 -3.77
N VAL A 147 -8.69 -8.86 -2.64
CA VAL A 147 -10.16 -8.80 -2.56
C VAL A 147 -10.69 -7.39 -2.31
N HIS A 148 -9.90 -6.51 -1.64
CA HIS A 148 -10.40 -5.19 -1.25
C HIS A 148 -10.89 -4.33 -2.42
N MET A 149 -10.24 -4.41 -3.58
CA MET A 149 -10.67 -3.67 -4.78
C MET A 149 -12.02 -4.17 -5.31
N MET A 150 -12.24 -5.50 -5.31
CA MET A 150 -13.53 -6.08 -5.71
C MET A 150 -14.63 -5.66 -4.74
N VAL A 151 -14.34 -5.73 -3.44
CA VAL A 151 -15.26 -5.31 -2.38
C VAL A 151 -15.59 -3.82 -2.53
N TYR A 152 -14.58 -2.97 -2.71
CA TYR A 152 -14.76 -1.54 -2.91
C TYR A 152 -15.66 -1.24 -4.13
N MET A 153 -15.37 -1.84 -5.29
CA MET A 153 -16.19 -1.66 -6.50
C MET A 153 -17.64 -2.10 -6.28
N THR A 154 -17.85 -3.27 -5.68
CA THR A 154 -19.21 -3.79 -5.42
C THR A 154 -20.00 -2.86 -4.51
N ILE A 155 -19.39 -2.41 -3.41
CA ILE A 155 -20.07 -1.52 -2.46
C ILE A 155 -20.27 -0.13 -3.10
N SER A 156 -19.29 0.39 -3.86
CA SER A 156 -19.42 1.68 -4.55
C SER A 156 -20.58 1.68 -5.54
N ILE A 157 -20.79 0.62 -6.31
CA ILE A 157 -21.95 0.47 -7.20
C ILE A 157 -23.24 0.48 -6.37
N ALA A 158 -23.29 -0.29 -5.28
CA ALA A 158 -24.48 -0.34 -4.43
C ALA A 158 -24.83 1.02 -3.79
N THR A 159 -23.83 1.74 -3.30
CA THR A 159 -24.05 3.08 -2.69
C THR A 159 -24.43 4.14 -3.70
N ASN A 160 -23.93 4.05 -4.95
CA ASN A 160 -24.36 4.91 -6.05
C ASN A 160 -25.85 4.71 -6.34
N VAL A 161 -26.31 3.46 -6.41
CA VAL A 161 -27.73 3.13 -6.63
C VAL A 161 -28.61 3.63 -5.48
N LEU A 162 -28.12 3.57 -4.24
CA LEU A 162 -28.84 4.00 -3.04
C LEU A 162 -28.74 5.52 -2.76
N GLY A 163 -27.92 6.27 -3.50
CA GLY A 163 -27.75 7.71 -3.32
C GLY A 163 -26.99 8.13 -2.04
N VAL A 164 -26.27 7.21 -1.37
CA VAL A 164 -25.59 7.46 -0.07
C VAL A 164 -24.06 7.61 -0.21
N ASN A 165 -23.61 8.13 -1.35
CA ASN A 165 -22.19 8.20 -1.71
C ASN A 165 -21.30 8.97 -0.71
N TYR A 166 -21.80 10.09 -0.17
CA TYR A 166 -21.01 10.93 0.74
C TYR A 166 -20.68 10.19 2.05
N LEU A 167 -21.66 9.56 2.67
CA LEU A 167 -21.45 8.77 3.89
C LEU A 167 -20.52 7.59 3.63
N PHE A 168 -20.67 6.96 2.48
CA PHE A 168 -19.79 5.86 2.09
C PHE A 168 -18.35 6.31 1.92
N SER A 169 -18.06 7.43 1.28
CA SER A 169 -16.68 7.87 1.03
C SER A 169 -15.85 8.02 2.32
N VAL A 170 -16.51 8.42 3.42
CA VAL A 170 -15.85 8.58 4.73
C VAL A 170 -15.59 7.23 5.42
N ILE A 171 -16.55 6.31 5.32
CA ILE A 171 -16.52 5.04 6.09
C ILE A 171 -15.97 3.89 5.25
N ALA A 172 -15.87 4.09 3.92
CA ALA A 172 -15.45 3.06 2.97
C ALA A 172 -14.17 2.31 3.36
N PRO A 173 -13.06 2.94 3.78
CA PRO A 173 -11.86 2.19 4.13
C PRO A 173 -12.08 1.18 5.25
N ILE A 174 -12.89 1.53 6.26
CA ILE A 174 -13.18 0.65 7.41
C ILE A 174 -14.08 -0.52 6.97
N ILE A 175 -15.13 -0.23 6.21
CA ILE A 175 -16.08 -1.26 5.72
C ILE A 175 -15.35 -2.22 4.77
N VAL A 176 -14.62 -1.69 3.79
CA VAL A 176 -13.89 -2.50 2.81
C VAL A 176 -12.86 -3.38 3.50
N PHE A 177 -12.11 -2.84 4.46
CA PHE A 177 -11.16 -3.63 5.25
C PHE A 177 -11.86 -4.73 6.04
N GLY A 178 -12.93 -4.41 6.77
CA GLY A 178 -13.68 -5.39 7.58
C GLY A 178 -14.28 -6.52 6.75
N VAL A 179 -14.90 -6.20 5.61
CA VAL A 179 -15.48 -7.19 4.69
C VAL A 179 -14.37 -8.06 4.07
N SER A 180 -13.27 -7.46 3.61
CA SER A 180 -12.14 -8.18 3.03
C SER A 180 -11.44 -9.10 4.05
N LEU A 181 -11.32 -8.66 5.30
CA LEU A 181 -10.78 -9.47 6.39
C LEU A 181 -11.69 -10.66 6.70
N THR A 182 -13.00 -10.44 6.82
CA THR A 182 -13.98 -11.50 7.07
C THR A 182 -13.94 -12.55 5.95
N TYR A 183 -13.93 -12.10 4.69
CA TYR A 183 -13.77 -12.99 3.54
C TYR A 183 -12.46 -13.80 3.64
N SER A 184 -11.35 -13.17 3.98
CA SER A 184 -10.05 -13.85 4.10
C SER A 184 -10.06 -14.93 5.18
N ILE A 185 -10.70 -14.67 6.34
CA ILE A 185 -10.84 -15.64 7.43
C ILE A 185 -11.66 -16.85 6.98
N ILE A 186 -12.80 -16.60 6.33
CA ILE A 186 -13.69 -17.66 5.82
C ILE A 186 -12.94 -18.51 4.78
N TRP A 187 -12.28 -17.86 3.82
CA TRP A 187 -11.50 -18.51 2.77
C TRP A 187 -10.41 -19.43 3.34
N GLN A 188 -9.66 -18.96 4.31
CA GLN A 188 -8.61 -19.78 4.93
C GLN A 188 -9.18 -20.95 5.72
N ARG A 189 -10.32 -20.79 6.41
CA ARG A 189 -11.00 -21.89 7.08
C ARG A 189 -11.48 -22.95 6.07
N ALA A 190 -12.11 -22.52 4.99
CA ALA A 190 -12.57 -23.40 3.93
C ALA A 190 -11.39 -24.17 3.29
N LYS A 191 -10.28 -23.50 3.01
CA LYS A 191 -9.07 -24.12 2.46
C LYS A 191 -8.49 -25.17 3.42
N ARG A 192 -8.40 -24.87 4.72
CA ARG A 192 -7.92 -25.86 5.72
C ARG A 192 -8.85 -27.07 5.82
N PHE A 193 -10.15 -26.86 5.72
CA PHE A 193 -11.13 -27.94 5.75
C PHE A 193 -11.03 -28.83 4.50
N ALA A 194 -10.87 -28.23 3.33
CA ALA A 194 -10.68 -28.96 2.07
C ALA A 194 -9.40 -29.82 2.08
N LEU A 195 -8.29 -29.26 2.57
CA LEU A 195 -7.00 -29.95 2.64
C LEU A 195 -6.99 -31.12 3.65
N ARG A 196 -7.84 -31.10 4.67
CA ARG A 196 -7.97 -32.22 5.62
C ARG A 196 -8.75 -33.43 5.07
N ARG A 197 -9.44 -33.25 3.95
CA ARG A 197 -10.24 -34.32 3.31
C ARG A 197 -9.53 -35.04 2.17
N ILE A 198 -8.32 -34.58 1.82
CA ILE A 198 -7.48 -35.28 0.82
C ILE A 198 -6.64 -36.28 1.62
N PRO A 199 -6.85 -37.58 1.43
CA PRO A 199 -6.10 -38.64 2.10
C PRO A 199 -4.63 -38.64 1.72
#